data_c13c3f52639b14b777f4a9a4eb0771a0
#
_entry.id   c13c3f52639b14b777f4a9a4eb0771a0
#
_cell.length_a   1.000
_cell.length_b   1.000
_cell.length_c   1.000
_cell.angle_alpha   90.00
_cell.angle_beta   90.00
_cell.angle_gamma   90.00
#
_symmetry.space_group_name_H-M   'P 1'
#
loop_
_entity.id
_entity.type
_entity.pdbx_description
1 polymer ?
#
loop_
_entity_poly.entity_id
_entity_poly.type
_entity_poly.pdbx_seq_one_letter_code
_entity_poly.pdbx_strand_id
1 'polypeptide(L)'
;MADREPLPDKIAIDMTPMIDCVFQLITFFMLTLKTVIPEGDFDIRMPLGASDGKLQEDPPVVVRVKMTAGPDGELAGISMNGSGVGDFDALRQKIIGIVGVNTGPGGAENTEVELDCDYRLKYINVVKAITAVSGMPQPDGTIVELVKKIKFTPPKKPS
;
A
#
# COMPACT_ATOMS: atom_id res chain seq x y z
N MET A 1 -71.02 40.04 25.71
CA MET A 1 -69.60 40.45 25.60
C MET A 1 -68.82 39.18 25.77
N ALA A 2 -68.23 38.73 24.68
CA ALA A 2 -67.43 37.51 24.66
C ALA A 2 -66.00 37.90 25.06
N ASP A 3 -65.56 37.39 26.24
CA ASP A 3 -64.18 37.46 26.65
C ASP A 3 -63.34 36.69 25.68
N ARG A 4 -62.51 37.40 24.92
CA ARG A 4 -61.44 36.80 24.12
C ARG A 4 -60.24 36.58 25.04
N GLU A 5 -60.04 35.34 25.41
CA GLU A 5 -58.78 34.94 26.05
C GLU A 5 -57.58 35.36 25.16
N PRO A 6 -56.57 36.01 25.70
CA PRO A 6 -55.39 36.37 24.93
C PRO A 6 -54.64 35.08 24.56
N LEU A 7 -54.38 34.87 23.29
CA LEU A 7 -53.55 33.81 22.77
C LEU A 7 -52.17 33.88 23.45
N PRO A 8 -51.58 32.78 23.84
CA PRO A 8 -50.24 32.75 24.42
C PRO A 8 -49.21 33.23 23.40
N ASP A 9 -48.62 34.37 23.70
CA ASP A 9 -47.82 35.19 22.79
C ASP A 9 -46.41 34.63 22.50
N LYS A 10 -46.09 33.39 22.96
CA LYS A 10 -44.82 32.74 22.67
C LYS A 10 -45.00 31.22 22.63
N ILE A 11 -45.03 30.71 21.42
CA ILE A 11 -44.74 29.29 21.20
C ILE A 11 -43.22 29.12 21.42
N ALA A 12 -42.84 28.61 22.56
CA ALA A 12 -41.47 28.24 22.86
C ALA A 12 -41.12 27.07 21.92
N ILE A 13 -40.42 27.35 20.86
CA ILE A 13 -39.85 26.29 19.99
C ILE A 13 -38.75 25.65 20.81
N ASP A 14 -38.97 24.42 21.25
CA ASP A 14 -37.95 23.63 21.91
C ASP A 14 -36.90 23.19 20.86
N MET A 15 -35.70 23.74 20.97
CA MET A 15 -34.60 23.45 20.09
C MET A 15 -33.79 22.19 20.46
N THR A 16 -34.16 21.56 21.57
CA THR A 16 -33.45 20.40 22.14
C THR A 16 -33.39 19.22 21.18
N PRO A 17 -34.47 18.85 20.42
CA PRO A 17 -34.40 17.75 19.51
C PRO A 17 -33.46 18.01 18.30
N MET A 18 -33.34 19.27 17.86
CA MET A 18 -32.44 19.62 16.77
C MET A 18 -30.96 19.50 17.15
N ILE A 19 -30.64 19.92 18.38
CA ILE A 19 -29.29 19.82 18.93
C ILE A 19 -28.88 18.35 19.07
N ASP A 20 -29.80 17.49 19.52
CA ASP A 20 -29.53 16.06 19.66
C ASP A 20 -29.27 15.38 18.33
N CYS A 21 -30.05 15.66 17.30
CA CYS A 21 -29.79 15.16 15.94
C CYS A 21 -28.43 15.59 15.39
N VAL A 22 -28.03 16.84 15.58
CA VAL A 22 -26.73 17.35 15.15
C VAL A 22 -25.61 16.68 15.95
N PHE A 23 -25.77 16.52 17.23
CA PHE A 23 -24.81 15.84 18.09
C PHE A 23 -24.63 14.38 17.69
N GLN A 24 -25.71 13.64 17.45
CA GLN A 24 -25.63 12.25 16.96
C GLN A 24 -24.94 12.15 15.61
N LEU A 25 -25.23 13.06 14.67
CA LEU A 25 -24.55 13.11 13.37
C LEU A 25 -23.05 13.34 13.52
N ILE A 26 -22.64 14.30 14.33
CA ILE A 26 -21.23 14.59 14.57
C ILE A 26 -20.53 13.39 15.22
N THR A 27 -21.15 12.77 16.22
CA THR A 27 -20.62 11.58 16.90
C THR A 27 -20.48 10.41 15.93
N PHE A 28 -21.50 10.19 15.09
CA PHE A 28 -21.47 9.15 14.05
C PHE A 28 -20.32 9.39 13.06
N PHE A 29 -20.15 10.61 12.56
CA PHE A 29 -19.03 10.95 11.66
C PHE A 29 -17.68 10.80 12.36
N MET A 30 -17.55 11.20 13.62
CA MET A 30 -16.29 11.01 14.36
C MET A 30 -15.92 9.55 14.52
N LEU A 31 -16.90 8.67 14.74
CA LEU A 31 -16.66 7.24 14.89
C LEU A 31 -16.43 6.53 13.53
N THR A 32 -17.06 7.02 12.46
CA THR A 32 -16.98 6.39 11.13
C THR A 32 -15.87 6.95 10.25
N LEU A 33 -15.47 8.20 10.45
CA LEU A 33 -14.30 8.79 9.77
C LEU A 33 -13.02 8.20 10.36
N LYS A 34 -12.71 6.98 9.97
CA LYS A 34 -11.38 6.43 10.09
C LYS A 34 -10.51 7.15 9.06
N THR A 35 -9.94 8.29 9.46
CA THR A 35 -8.88 8.92 8.68
C THR A 35 -7.72 7.93 8.66
N VAL A 36 -7.64 7.17 7.58
CA VAL A 36 -6.42 6.46 7.23
C VAL A 36 -5.45 7.56 6.82
N ILE A 37 -4.74 8.10 7.78
CA ILE A 37 -3.53 8.85 7.51
C ILE A 37 -2.62 7.82 6.87
N PRO A 38 -2.19 7.95 5.60
CA PRO A 38 -1.08 7.20 5.10
C PRO A 38 0.14 7.73 5.87
N GLU A 39 0.38 7.17 7.04
CA GLU A 39 1.67 7.30 7.68
C GLU A 39 2.65 6.68 6.70
N GLY A 40 3.23 7.53 5.88
CA GLY A 40 4.46 7.19 5.20
C GLY A 40 5.43 6.85 6.31
N ASP A 41 5.68 5.57 6.48
CA ASP A 41 6.70 5.06 7.37
C ASP A 41 8.03 5.60 6.85
N PHE A 42 8.35 6.83 7.27
CA PHE A 42 9.67 7.40 7.11
C PHE A 42 10.56 6.75 8.17
N ASP A 43 10.81 5.46 8.00
CA ASP A 43 11.87 4.77 8.76
C ASP A 43 13.22 5.33 8.30
N ILE A 44 13.48 6.58 8.70
CA ILE A 44 14.80 7.18 8.60
C ILE A 44 15.64 6.53 9.70
N ARG A 45 16.19 5.38 9.42
CA ARG A 45 17.23 4.79 10.23
C ARG A 45 18.48 5.64 10.08
N MET A 46 18.63 6.64 10.93
CA MET A 46 19.91 7.28 11.16
C MET A 46 20.85 6.21 11.75
N PRO A 47 22.02 5.95 11.17
CA PRO A 47 23.04 5.14 11.80
C PRO A 47 23.64 5.98 12.93
N LEU A 48 22.97 6.00 14.09
CA LEU A 48 23.58 6.43 15.35
C LEU A 48 24.43 5.27 15.83
N GLY A 49 25.73 5.56 15.90
CA GLY A 49 26.75 4.61 16.33
C GLY A 49 26.40 3.91 17.63
N ALA A 50 26.75 2.64 17.64
CA ALA A 50 27.00 1.73 18.76
C ALA A 50 26.24 2.02 20.06
N SER A 51 25.29 1.18 20.38
CA SER A 51 25.30 0.32 21.56
C SER A 51 23.92 -0.20 21.91
N ASP A 52 23.93 -1.40 22.36
CA ASP A 52 22.97 -2.18 23.12
C ASP A 52 22.05 -3.13 22.36
N GLY A 53 22.55 -4.36 22.20
CA GLY A 53 21.92 -5.62 22.59
C GLY A 53 20.48 -5.93 22.17
N LYS A 54 19.92 -5.32 21.13
CA LYS A 54 18.74 -5.84 20.47
C LYS A 54 19.16 -6.62 19.23
N LEU A 55 18.69 -7.85 19.15
CA LEU A 55 18.84 -8.75 18.00
C LEU A 55 18.71 -7.91 16.74
N GLN A 56 19.81 -7.77 16.05
CA GLN A 56 19.95 -7.03 14.80
C GLN A 56 19.09 -7.81 13.79
N GLU A 57 17.86 -7.34 13.54
CA GLU A 57 17.13 -7.81 12.37
C GLU A 57 17.99 -7.45 11.17
N ASP A 58 18.41 -8.48 10.44
CA ASP A 58 19.21 -8.30 9.24
C ASP A 58 18.51 -7.27 8.32
N PRO A 59 19.24 -6.32 7.73
CA PRO A 59 18.65 -5.31 6.89
C PRO A 59 17.83 -5.98 5.77
N PRO A 60 16.63 -5.50 5.46
CA PRO A 60 15.78 -6.11 4.45
C PRO A 60 16.51 -6.17 3.10
N VAL A 61 16.43 -7.32 2.46
CA VAL A 61 16.98 -7.48 1.10
C VAL A 61 16.08 -6.76 0.12
N VAL A 62 16.54 -5.62 -0.39
CA VAL A 62 15.80 -4.84 -1.37
C VAL A 62 16.09 -5.34 -2.77
N VAL A 63 15.08 -5.85 -3.45
CA VAL A 63 15.14 -6.28 -4.85
C VAL A 63 14.50 -5.20 -5.73
N ARG A 64 15.29 -4.56 -6.58
CA ARG A 64 14.80 -3.55 -7.52
C ARG A 64 14.44 -4.17 -8.85
N VAL A 65 13.18 -4.04 -9.25
CA VAL A 65 12.67 -4.48 -10.53
C VAL A 65 12.30 -3.25 -11.36
N LYS A 66 13.01 -3.04 -12.46
CA LYS A 66 12.73 -1.95 -13.39
C LYS A 66 12.07 -2.49 -14.63
N MET A 67 10.96 -1.89 -15.03
CA MET A 67 10.23 -2.21 -16.25
C MET A 67 10.24 -1.02 -17.19
N THR A 68 10.70 -1.26 -18.41
CA THR A 68 10.75 -0.25 -19.47
C THR A 68 9.62 -0.47 -20.46
N ALA A 69 8.99 0.63 -20.89
CA ALA A 69 7.95 0.61 -21.91
C ALA A 69 8.51 0.89 -23.29
N GLY A 70 7.95 0.23 -24.29
CA GLY A 70 8.13 0.58 -25.69
C GLY A 70 7.28 1.80 -26.10
N PRO A 71 7.39 2.22 -27.36
CA PRO A 71 6.65 3.38 -27.88
C PRO A 71 5.12 3.22 -27.76
N ASP A 72 4.62 2.00 -27.84
CA ASP A 72 3.18 1.68 -27.75
C ASP A 72 2.69 1.37 -26.33
N GLY A 73 3.54 1.58 -25.32
CA GLY A 73 3.25 1.25 -23.93
C GLY A 73 3.30 -0.25 -23.61
N GLU A 74 3.74 -1.06 -24.57
CA GLU A 74 4.01 -2.47 -24.30
C GLU A 74 5.32 -2.64 -23.53
N LEU A 75 5.48 -3.78 -22.89
CA LEU A 75 6.69 -4.11 -22.15
C LEU A 75 7.88 -4.28 -23.11
N ALA A 76 8.87 -3.40 -23.01
CA ALA A 76 10.11 -3.50 -23.80
C ALA A 76 11.19 -4.34 -23.10
N GLY A 77 11.20 -4.35 -21.77
CA GLY A 77 12.15 -5.15 -21.02
C GLY A 77 11.92 -5.08 -19.51
N ILE A 78 12.38 -6.13 -18.84
CA ILE A 78 12.41 -6.23 -17.39
C ILE A 78 13.86 -6.34 -16.95
N SER A 79 14.26 -5.61 -15.96
CA SER A 79 15.57 -5.76 -15.31
C SER A 79 15.40 -5.88 -13.80
N MET A 80 16.19 -6.76 -13.20
CA MET A 80 16.23 -6.97 -11.76
C MET A 80 17.64 -6.70 -11.25
N ASN A 81 17.79 -5.75 -10.33
CA ASN A 81 19.08 -5.31 -9.81
C ASN A 81 20.11 -4.98 -10.91
N GLY A 82 19.66 -4.36 -12.02
CA GLY A 82 20.50 -4.02 -13.17
C GLY A 82 20.76 -5.15 -14.16
N SER A 83 20.33 -6.38 -13.89
CA SER A 83 20.44 -7.51 -14.80
C SER A 83 19.16 -7.71 -15.58
N GLY A 84 19.25 -7.87 -16.90
CA GLY A 84 18.09 -8.14 -17.77
C GLY A 84 17.40 -9.46 -17.38
N VAL A 85 16.07 -9.44 -17.39
CA VAL A 85 15.21 -10.60 -17.16
C VAL A 85 14.31 -10.71 -18.39
N GLY A 86 14.27 -11.90 -19.02
CA GLY A 86 13.52 -12.07 -20.27
C GLY A 86 12.02 -11.90 -20.09
N ASP A 87 11.43 -12.63 -19.15
CA ASP A 87 9.99 -12.74 -18.97
C ASP A 87 9.57 -12.66 -17.50
N PHE A 88 8.26 -12.54 -17.24
CA PHE A 88 7.69 -12.56 -15.88
C PHE A 88 7.92 -13.89 -15.18
N ASP A 89 8.00 -15.00 -15.90
CA ASP A 89 8.30 -16.30 -15.31
C ASP A 89 9.76 -16.39 -14.87
N ALA A 90 10.68 -15.85 -15.66
CA ALA A 90 12.08 -15.74 -15.29
C ALA A 90 12.27 -14.80 -14.10
N LEU A 91 11.49 -13.71 -14.02
CA LEU A 91 11.45 -12.81 -12.85
C LEU A 91 11.04 -13.57 -11.61
N ARG A 92 9.95 -14.34 -11.69
CA ARG A 92 9.44 -15.17 -10.59
C ARG A 92 10.49 -16.16 -10.11
N GLN A 93 11.13 -16.89 -11.01
CA GLN A 93 12.19 -17.86 -10.69
C GLN A 93 13.36 -17.22 -9.94
N LYS A 94 13.80 -16.03 -10.40
CA LYS A 94 14.89 -15.30 -9.72
C LYS A 94 14.47 -14.83 -8.31
N ILE A 95 13.23 -14.37 -8.14
CA ILE A 95 12.71 -13.97 -6.82
C ILE A 95 12.60 -15.18 -5.90
N ILE A 96 12.10 -16.32 -6.40
CA ILE A 96 12.06 -17.59 -5.63
C ILE A 96 13.47 -17.97 -5.20
N GLY A 97 14.47 -17.84 -6.08
CA GLY A 97 15.87 -18.09 -5.76
C GLY A 97 16.38 -17.19 -4.62
N ILE A 98 16.05 -15.90 -4.64
CA ILE A 98 16.48 -14.95 -3.61
C ILE A 98 15.77 -15.23 -2.28
N VAL A 99 14.45 -15.40 -2.31
CA VAL A 99 13.65 -15.73 -1.13
C VAL A 99 14.03 -17.08 -0.58
N GLY A 100 14.27 -18.09 -1.45
CA GLY A 100 14.67 -19.43 -1.06
C GLY A 100 16.06 -19.51 -0.43
N VAL A 101 17.01 -18.69 -0.85
CA VAL A 101 18.36 -18.63 -0.27
C VAL A 101 18.34 -17.93 1.10
N ASN A 102 17.44 -16.97 1.28
CA ASN A 102 17.26 -16.25 2.54
C ASN A 102 16.27 -16.96 3.49
N THR A 103 15.98 -18.25 3.26
CA THR A 103 15.00 -19.03 4.03
C THR A 103 15.54 -19.45 5.42
N GLY A 104 15.99 -18.46 6.21
CA GLY A 104 15.85 -18.58 7.65
C GLY A 104 14.38 -18.28 8.03
N PRO A 105 13.93 -18.55 9.26
CA PRO A 105 12.60 -18.19 9.70
C PRO A 105 12.42 -16.66 9.57
N GLY A 106 11.73 -16.20 8.49
CA GLY A 106 11.54 -14.79 8.18
C GLY A 106 12.00 -14.34 6.77
N GLY A 107 12.49 -15.22 5.90
CA GLY A 107 13.04 -14.83 4.59
C GLY A 107 12.06 -14.07 3.69
N ALA A 108 10.79 -14.46 3.68
CA ALA A 108 9.74 -13.75 2.96
C ALA A 108 9.35 -12.40 3.62
N GLU A 109 9.56 -12.26 4.92
CA GLU A 109 9.28 -11.06 5.70
C GLU A 109 10.38 -10.01 5.56
N ASN A 110 11.62 -10.47 5.35
CA ASN A 110 12.81 -9.63 5.19
C ASN A 110 13.12 -9.23 3.74
N THR A 111 12.32 -9.69 2.78
CA THR A 111 12.51 -9.33 1.37
C THR A 111 11.52 -8.24 0.98
N GLU A 112 12.06 -7.15 0.45
CA GLU A 112 11.30 -6.02 -0.06
C GLU A 112 11.54 -5.88 -1.56
N VAL A 113 10.48 -5.72 -2.34
CA VAL A 113 10.58 -5.51 -3.79
C VAL A 113 10.17 -4.08 -4.14
N GLU A 114 11.07 -3.38 -4.79
CA GLU A 114 10.86 -2.05 -5.32
C GLU A 114 10.59 -2.13 -6.82
N LEU A 115 9.37 -1.75 -7.24
CA LEU A 115 8.95 -1.74 -8.63
C LEU A 115 9.12 -0.33 -9.23
N ASP A 116 10.03 -0.18 -10.19
CA ASP A 116 10.22 1.03 -10.98
C ASP A 116 9.59 0.82 -12.38
N CYS A 117 8.42 1.40 -12.57
CA CYS A 117 7.64 1.26 -13.79
C CYS A 117 7.75 2.51 -14.64
N ASP A 118 7.99 2.35 -15.94
CA ASP A 118 7.96 3.47 -16.89
C ASP A 118 6.54 4.07 -16.95
N TYR A 119 6.46 5.39 -17.05
CA TYR A 119 5.19 6.14 -17.10
C TYR A 119 4.26 5.69 -18.25
N ARG A 120 4.82 5.24 -19.37
CA ARG A 120 4.05 4.78 -20.54
C ARG A 120 3.62 3.33 -20.47
N LEU A 121 4.07 2.58 -19.45
CA LEU A 121 3.81 1.16 -19.38
C LEU A 121 2.31 0.90 -19.16
N LYS A 122 1.71 0.04 -19.98
CA LYS A 122 0.32 -0.38 -19.81
C LYS A 122 0.13 -1.05 -18.47
N TYR A 123 -0.94 -0.65 -17.78
CA TYR A 123 -1.30 -1.14 -16.44
C TYR A 123 -1.34 -2.68 -16.33
N ILE A 124 -1.77 -3.35 -17.40
CA ILE A 124 -1.82 -4.82 -17.42
C ILE A 124 -0.46 -5.47 -17.17
N ASN A 125 0.63 -4.85 -17.66
CA ASN A 125 1.99 -5.36 -17.45
C ASN A 125 2.45 -5.11 -16.00
N VAL A 126 2.02 -4.02 -15.39
CA VAL A 126 2.27 -3.75 -13.97
C VAL A 126 1.57 -4.81 -13.10
N VAL A 127 0.31 -5.13 -13.39
CA VAL A 127 -0.44 -6.18 -12.68
C VAL A 127 0.24 -7.53 -12.82
N LYS A 128 0.69 -7.90 -14.04
CA LYS A 128 1.43 -9.15 -14.27
C LYS A 128 2.73 -9.20 -13.45
N ALA A 129 3.45 -8.09 -13.35
CA ALA A 129 4.65 -8.01 -12.53
C ALA A 129 4.36 -8.20 -11.05
N ILE A 130 3.32 -7.51 -10.53
CA ILE A 130 2.88 -7.68 -9.14
C ILE A 130 2.53 -9.16 -8.88
N THR A 131 1.76 -9.78 -9.76
CA THR A 131 1.38 -11.19 -9.61
C THR A 131 2.61 -12.12 -9.64
N ALA A 132 3.60 -11.81 -10.49
CA ALA A 132 4.82 -12.60 -10.57
C ALA A 132 5.70 -12.49 -9.32
N VAL A 133 5.66 -11.32 -8.66
CA VAL A 133 6.47 -11.01 -7.48
C VAL A 133 5.78 -11.45 -6.18
N SER A 134 4.46 -11.22 -6.07
CA SER A 134 3.72 -11.43 -4.82
C SER A 134 3.42 -12.88 -4.53
N GLY A 135 3.24 -13.73 -5.54
CA GLY A 135 2.78 -15.07 -5.28
C GLY A 135 3.12 -16.11 -6.33
N MET A 136 3.18 -17.35 -5.87
CA MET A 136 3.32 -18.54 -6.70
C MET A 136 2.04 -19.38 -6.58
N PRO A 137 1.27 -19.55 -7.67
CA PRO A 137 0.13 -20.48 -7.64
C PRO A 137 0.64 -21.91 -7.54
N GLN A 138 0.14 -22.65 -6.54
CA GLN A 138 0.40 -24.07 -6.42
C GLN A 138 -0.66 -24.91 -7.18
N PRO A 139 -0.34 -26.16 -7.55
CA PRO A 139 -1.27 -27.04 -8.25
C PRO A 139 -2.55 -27.34 -7.47
N ASP A 140 -2.56 -27.14 -6.17
CA ASP A 140 -3.70 -27.33 -5.26
C ASP A 140 -4.59 -26.07 -5.14
N GLY A 141 -4.27 -25.00 -5.90
CA GLY A 141 -5.03 -23.75 -5.91
C GLY A 141 -4.66 -22.77 -4.79
N THR A 142 -3.71 -23.10 -3.92
CA THR A 142 -3.19 -22.18 -2.93
C THR A 142 -2.14 -21.25 -3.54
N ILE A 143 -2.11 -19.99 -3.09
CA ILE A 143 -1.09 -19.01 -3.49
C ILE A 143 -0.11 -18.89 -2.34
N VAL A 144 1.15 -19.25 -2.57
CA VAL A 144 2.22 -19.00 -1.60
C VAL A 144 2.74 -17.60 -1.81
N GLU A 145 2.63 -16.76 -0.79
CA GLU A 145 3.20 -15.41 -0.81
C GLU A 145 4.73 -15.49 -0.83
N LEU A 146 5.34 -14.91 -1.86
CA LEU A 146 6.79 -14.84 -2.01
C LEU A 146 7.36 -13.61 -1.32
N VAL A 147 6.66 -12.47 -1.42
CA VAL A 147 7.11 -11.18 -0.85
C VAL A 147 5.92 -10.46 -0.24
N LYS A 148 6.07 -10.00 1.00
CA LYS A 148 5.03 -9.25 1.72
C LYS A 148 5.09 -7.74 1.48
N LYS A 149 6.28 -7.21 1.19
CA LYS A 149 6.50 -5.77 1.04
C LYS A 149 6.83 -5.40 -0.41
N ILE A 150 5.90 -4.75 -1.08
CA ILE A 150 6.10 -4.22 -2.44
C ILE A 150 5.99 -2.70 -2.37
N LYS A 151 7.05 -2.01 -2.80
CA LYS A 151 7.09 -0.55 -2.93
C LYS A 151 7.07 -0.16 -4.40
N PHE A 152 6.40 0.93 -4.71
CA PHE A 152 6.42 1.53 -6.05
C PHE A 152 7.28 2.78 -6.02
N THR A 153 8.22 2.84 -6.94
CA THR A 153 8.94 4.10 -7.20
C THR A 153 8.07 5.00 -8.05
N PRO A 154 7.88 6.28 -7.68
CA PRO A 154 7.10 7.19 -8.49
C PRO A 154 7.71 7.29 -9.90
N PRO A 155 6.89 7.15 -10.96
CA PRO A 155 7.37 7.16 -12.34
C PRO A 155 8.04 8.50 -12.66
N LYS A 156 9.25 8.46 -13.17
CA LYS A 156 9.94 9.66 -13.64
C LYS A 156 9.27 10.13 -14.92
N LYS A 157 8.73 11.34 -14.89
CA LYS A 157 8.20 12.00 -16.09
C LYS A 157 9.36 12.23 -17.06
N PRO A 158 9.22 11.84 -18.33
CA PRO A 158 10.23 12.18 -19.32
C PRO A 158 10.34 13.69 -19.45
N SER A 159 11.57 14.21 -19.31
CA SER A 159 11.93 15.62 -19.58
C SER A 159 11.92 15.91 -21.06
#